data_db77adda14ea7756dd4cc0475e4e4fcf
#
_entry.id   db77adda14ea7756dd4cc0475e4e4fcf
#
_cell.length_a   1.000
_cell.length_b   1.000
_cell.length_c   1.000
_cell.angle_alpha   90.00
_cell.angle_beta   90.00
_cell.angle_gamma   90.00
#
_symmetry.space_group_name_H-M   'P 1'
#
loop_
_entity.id
_entity.type
_entity.pdbx_description
1 polymer ?
#
loop_
_entity_poly.entity_id
_entity_poly.type
_entity_poly.pdbx_seq_one_letter_code
_entity_poly.pdbx_strand_id
1 'polypeptide(L)'
;MIHILLEELNDRVIRGEPLPKNEIQSACDTFLDSAVSYNGNGFEKNPLRSVYWHTPSENGKYPRNFMGVLPKTEIFADNFLELEILRFLYLYSCDPRVDEMCGVTLERLSRACIGRFCEKGECVGASISALRFLSAVKPDSEDTNDLASKLIAYYNSHPQGMAGYSRNLPRFYVFLALSDIQSDNAKAFLAEKTDFMKTMLTRGCLTGPAVQDTYNVRLLYILRNALSKVDGYAYVRENPVYFRGDGRCVCNI
;
A
#
# COMPACT_ATOMS: atom_id res chain seq x y z
N MET A 1 -0.06 -2.15 -19.61
CA MET A 1 -1.09 -2.64 -18.66
C MET A 1 -0.96 -1.87 -17.36
N ILE A 2 -2.04 -1.23 -16.90
CA ILE A 2 -2.02 -0.24 -15.81
C ILE A 2 -1.47 -0.77 -14.47
N HIS A 3 -1.72 -2.04 -14.11
CA HIS A 3 -1.20 -2.61 -12.87
C HIS A 3 0.35 -2.72 -12.86
N ILE A 4 0.97 -2.97 -14.02
CA ILE A 4 2.44 -3.01 -14.15
C ILE A 4 3.02 -1.60 -13.99
N LEU A 5 2.41 -0.62 -14.65
CA LEU A 5 2.80 0.79 -14.51
C LEU A 5 2.68 1.26 -13.05
N LEU A 6 1.56 0.93 -12.39
CA LEU A 6 1.36 1.26 -10.98
C LEU A 6 2.42 0.61 -10.09
N GLU A 7 2.76 -0.66 -10.34
CA GLU A 7 3.79 -1.39 -9.60
C GLU A 7 5.16 -0.71 -9.72
N GLU A 8 5.55 -0.36 -10.93
CA GLU A 8 6.82 0.32 -11.22
C GLU A 8 6.92 1.68 -10.52
N LEU A 9 5.87 2.50 -10.63
CA LEU A 9 5.84 3.81 -10.00
C LEU A 9 5.88 3.72 -8.46
N ASN A 10 5.10 2.83 -7.87
CA ASN A 10 5.14 2.62 -6.42
C ASN A 10 6.51 2.08 -5.96
N ASP A 11 7.15 1.20 -6.71
CA ASP A 11 8.48 0.68 -6.38
C ASP A 11 9.51 1.83 -6.34
N ARG A 12 9.51 2.69 -7.34
CA ARG A 12 10.40 3.87 -7.39
C ARG A 12 10.13 4.83 -6.24
N VAL A 13 8.87 5.15 -5.96
CA VAL A 13 8.49 6.01 -4.81
C VAL A 13 8.96 5.39 -3.49
N ILE A 14 8.77 4.10 -3.28
CA ILE A 14 9.20 3.39 -2.08
C ILE A 14 10.73 3.41 -1.94
N ARG A 15 11.46 3.27 -3.04
CA ARG A 15 12.94 3.37 -3.06
C ARG A 15 13.44 4.80 -2.81
N GLY A 16 12.60 5.81 -3.00
CA GLY A 16 12.97 7.22 -2.95
C GLY A 16 13.61 7.71 -4.23
N GLU A 17 13.38 6.99 -5.34
CA GLU A 17 13.87 7.39 -6.66
C GLU A 17 13.02 8.55 -7.20
N PRO A 18 13.64 9.59 -7.79
CA PRO A 18 12.89 10.71 -8.33
C PRO A 18 12.04 10.26 -9.54
N LEU A 19 10.82 10.77 -9.59
CA LEU A 19 9.96 10.62 -10.76
C LEU A 19 10.02 11.90 -11.59
N PRO A 20 10.53 11.87 -12.84
CA PRO A 20 10.52 13.02 -13.73
C PRO A 20 9.09 13.51 -14.01
N LYS A 21 8.91 14.83 -14.13
CA LYS A 21 7.57 15.43 -14.32
C LYS A 21 6.83 14.90 -15.55
N ASN A 22 7.55 14.66 -16.64
CA ASN A 22 6.97 14.09 -17.87
C ASN A 22 6.50 12.64 -17.69
N GLU A 23 7.21 11.85 -16.90
CA GLU A 23 6.78 10.47 -16.57
C GLU A 23 5.55 10.48 -15.67
N ILE A 24 5.53 11.35 -14.65
CA ILE A 24 4.36 11.55 -13.79
C ILE A 24 3.14 11.92 -14.64
N GLN A 25 3.28 12.93 -15.52
CA GLN A 25 2.18 13.36 -16.37
C GLN A 25 1.68 12.23 -17.27
N SER A 26 2.59 11.54 -17.96
CA SER A 26 2.26 10.39 -18.82
C SER A 26 1.54 9.28 -18.05
N ALA A 27 1.95 9.00 -16.81
CA ALA A 27 1.30 8.01 -15.97
C ALA A 27 -0.10 8.46 -15.54
N CYS A 28 -0.26 9.72 -15.13
CA CYS A 28 -1.56 10.29 -14.79
C CYS A 28 -2.53 10.22 -15.98
N ASP A 29 -2.09 10.63 -17.16
CA ASP A 29 -2.89 10.57 -18.39
C ASP A 29 -3.29 9.11 -18.70
N THR A 30 -2.35 8.17 -18.60
CA THR A 30 -2.61 6.75 -18.81
C THR A 30 -3.66 6.19 -17.85
N PHE A 31 -3.58 6.55 -16.56
CA PHE A 31 -4.57 6.12 -15.58
C PHE A 31 -5.94 6.74 -15.86
N LEU A 32 -6.00 8.04 -16.11
CA LEU A 32 -7.26 8.73 -16.37
C LEU A 32 -7.94 8.25 -17.65
N ASP A 33 -7.17 8.01 -18.71
CA ASP A 33 -7.70 7.51 -20.00
C ASP A 33 -8.17 6.05 -19.91
N SER A 34 -7.59 5.27 -18.98
CA SER A 34 -7.99 3.88 -18.77
C SER A 34 -9.17 3.72 -17.81
N ALA A 35 -9.59 4.79 -17.13
CA ALA A 35 -10.71 4.75 -16.22
C ALA A 35 -12.01 4.47 -16.99
N VAL A 36 -12.83 3.55 -16.48
CA VAL A 36 -14.16 3.33 -17.04
C VAL A 36 -15.07 4.52 -16.71
N SER A 37 -16.00 4.82 -17.61
CA SER A 37 -16.99 5.85 -17.34
C SER A 37 -17.87 5.44 -16.16
N TYR A 38 -17.97 6.29 -15.16
CA TYR A 38 -18.85 6.08 -14.03
C TYR A 38 -20.31 6.21 -14.43
N ASN A 39 -21.06 5.13 -14.29
CA ASN A 39 -22.49 5.09 -14.64
C ASN A 39 -23.44 5.31 -13.44
N GLY A 40 -22.95 5.81 -12.31
CA GLY A 40 -23.76 6.18 -11.14
C GLY A 40 -24.39 5.03 -10.35
N ASN A 41 -24.55 3.85 -10.92
CA ASN A 41 -25.39 2.80 -10.34
C ASN A 41 -24.64 1.54 -9.85
N GLY A 42 -23.33 1.43 -10.08
CA GLY A 42 -22.59 0.19 -9.79
C GLY A 42 -22.36 -0.05 -8.31
N PHE A 43 -21.82 0.94 -7.60
CA PHE A 43 -21.45 0.81 -6.19
C PHE A 43 -22.65 0.97 -5.23
N GLU A 44 -23.74 1.60 -5.64
CA GLU A 44 -24.97 1.69 -4.84
C GLU A 44 -25.53 0.31 -4.52
N LYS A 45 -25.39 -0.63 -5.46
CA LYS A 45 -25.82 -2.02 -5.28
C LYS A 45 -24.79 -2.88 -4.54
N ASN A 46 -23.50 -2.59 -4.71
CA ASN A 46 -22.42 -3.32 -4.06
C ASN A 46 -21.22 -2.40 -3.78
N PRO A 47 -21.12 -1.79 -2.59
CA PRO A 47 -20.06 -0.86 -2.26
C PRO A 47 -18.66 -1.51 -2.14
N LEU A 48 -18.58 -2.84 -2.21
CA LEU A 48 -17.30 -3.55 -2.25
C LEU A 48 -16.65 -3.55 -3.63
N ARG A 49 -17.40 -3.26 -4.69
CA ARG A 49 -16.84 -3.19 -6.04
C ARG A 49 -16.12 -1.88 -6.28
N SER A 50 -14.98 -1.95 -6.97
CA SER A 50 -14.30 -0.78 -7.54
C SER A 50 -15.20 -0.10 -8.58
N VAL A 51 -14.93 1.17 -8.85
CA VAL A 51 -15.76 2.00 -9.74
C VAL A 51 -15.08 2.21 -11.08
N TYR A 52 -13.77 2.47 -11.07
CA TYR A 52 -13.06 2.99 -12.23
C TYR A 52 -12.10 1.99 -12.87
N TRP A 53 -11.51 1.09 -12.10
CA TRP A 53 -10.54 0.12 -12.62
C TRP A 53 -10.83 -1.28 -12.13
N HIS A 54 -10.66 -2.23 -13.04
CA HIS A 54 -10.76 -3.66 -12.76
C HIS A 54 -9.44 -4.34 -13.06
N THR A 55 -9.05 -5.25 -12.21
CA THR A 55 -7.85 -6.04 -12.38
C THR A 55 -8.14 -7.20 -13.32
N PRO A 56 -7.47 -7.30 -14.48
CA PRO A 56 -7.67 -8.43 -15.38
C PRO A 56 -7.24 -9.73 -14.69
N SER A 57 -8.04 -10.77 -14.84
CA SER A 57 -7.69 -12.12 -14.39
C SER A 57 -7.41 -13.02 -15.59
N GLU A 58 -6.38 -13.84 -15.48
CA GLU A 58 -6.05 -14.88 -16.44
C GLU A 58 -6.36 -16.25 -15.82
N ASN A 59 -7.31 -16.98 -16.43
CA ASN A 59 -7.76 -18.28 -15.90
C ASN A 59 -8.23 -18.21 -14.44
N GLY A 60 -8.90 -17.13 -14.04
CA GLY A 60 -9.38 -16.92 -12.68
C GLY A 60 -8.28 -16.56 -11.66
N LYS A 61 -7.07 -16.23 -12.13
CA LYS A 61 -5.97 -15.79 -11.28
C LYS A 61 -5.68 -14.31 -11.53
N TYR A 62 -5.63 -13.55 -10.46
CA TYR A 62 -5.24 -12.14 -10.50
C TYR A 62 -3.72 -11.99 -10.45
N PRO A 63 -3.14 -10.94 -11.05
CA PRO A 63 -1.72 -10.66 -10.92
C PRO A 63 -1.35 -10.39 -9.44
N ARG A 64 -0.10 -10.66 -9.08
CA ARG A 64 0.41 -10.22 -7.77
C ARG A 64 0.38 -8.70 -7.73
N ASN A 65 -0.03 -8.16 -6.59
CA ASN A 65 0.12 -6.74 -6.34
C ASN A 65 1.58 -6.39 -6.00
N PHE A 66 1.92 -5.10 -5.94
CA PHE A 66 3.30 -4.66 -5.69
C PHE A 66 3.84 -5.07 -4.30
N MET A 67 2.99 -5.56 -3.40
CA MET A 67 3.40 -6.17 -2.13
C MET A 67 3.69 -7.67 -2.22
N GLY A 68 3.63 -8.25 -3.42
CA GLY A 68 3.83 -9.67 -3.65
C GLY A 68 2.64 -10.56 -3.23
N VAL A 69 1.53 -9.97 -2.83
CA VAL A 69 0.32 -10.71 -2.47
C VAL A 69 -0.42 -11.14 -3.74
N LEU A 70 -0.79 -12.41 -3.79
CA LEU A 70 -1.63 -12.96 -4.85
C LEU A 70 -3.10 -12.86 -4.41
N PRO A 71 -3.89 -11.94 -5.00
CA PRO A 71 -5.31 -11.81 -4.68
C PRO A 71 -6.07 -13.10 -5.01
N LYS A 72 -7.00 -13.48 -4.15
CA LYS A 72 -7.88 -14.63 -4.37
C LYS A 72 -9.27 -14.21 -4.81
N THR A 73 -9.62 -12.94 -4.56
CA THR A 73 -10.92 -12.39 -4.88
C THR A 73 -10.78 -11.15 -5.76
N GLU A 74 -11.75 -10.96 -6.65
CA GLU A 74 -11.91 -9.75 -7.46
C GLU A 74 -11.97 -8.51 -6.57
N ILE A 75 -12.74 -8.58 -5.49
CA ILE A 75 -12.90 -7.47 -4.54
C ILE A 75 -11.55 -6.97 -4.02
N PHE A 76 -10.65 -7.87 -3.63
CA PHE A 76 -9.34 -7.46 -3.13
C PHE A 76 -8.46 -6.93 -4.27
N ALA A 77 -8.42 -7.62 -5.41
CA ALA A 77 -7.61 -7.21 -6.56
C ALA A 77 -7.99 -5.83 -7.07
N ASP A 78 -9.28 -5.59 -7.27
CA ASP A 78 -9.81 -4.34 -7.82
C ASP A 78 -9.68 -3.18 -6.84
N ASN A 79 -10.00 -3.38 -5.56
CA ASN A 79 -9.86 -2.32 -4.56
C ASN A 79 -8.39 -1.95 -4.34
N PHE A 80 -7.48 -2.93 -4.36
CA PHE A 80 -6.06 -2.63 -4.28
C PHE A 80 -5.63 -1.74 -5.45
N LEU A 81 -5.99 -2.11 -6.67
CA LEU A 81 -5.64 -1.36 -7.88
C LEU A 81 -6.24 0.05 -7.87
N GLU A 82 -7.54 0.17 -7.66
CA GLU A 82 -8.26 1.46 -7.70
C GLU A 82 -7.75 2.43 -6.64
N LEU A 83 -7.62 1.98 -5.40
CA LEU A 83 -7.24 2.87 -4.29
C LEU A 83 -5.78 3.35 -4.41
N GLU A 84 -4.87 2.52 -4.90
CA GLU A 84 -3.49 2.93 -5.15
C GLU A 84 -3.35 3.86 -6.38
N ILE A 85 -4.14 3.65 -7.44
CA ILE A 85 -4.18 4.57 -8.58
C ILE A 85 -4.74 5.93 -8.14
N LEU A 86 -5.86 5.95 -7.44
CA LEU A 86 -6.47 7.21 -6.96
C LEU A 86 -5.54 7.94 -5.99
N ARG A 87 -4.86 7.22 -5.11
CA ARG A 87 -3.83 7.80 -4.25
C ARG A 87 -2.72 8.45 -5.07
N PHE A 88 -2.21 7.77 -6.10
CA PHE A 88 -1.18 8.32 -6.98
C PHE A 88 -1.68 9.56 -7.72
N LEU A 89 -2.86 9.48 -8.32
CA LEU A 89 -3.46 10.61 -9.04
C LEU A 89 -3.66 11.82 -8.11
N TYR A 90 -4.18 11.61 -6.90
CA TYR A 90 -4.40 12.68 -5.94
C TYR A 90 -3.10 13.40 -5.54
N LEU A 91 -2.00 12.65 -5.41
CA LEU A 91 -0.70 13.20 -5.01
C LEU A 91 0.06 13.91 -6.15
N TYR A 92 -0.20 13.54 -7.40
CA TYR A 92 0.65 13.94 -8.52
C TYR A 92 -0.09 14.60 -9.70
N SER A 93 -1.40 14.46 -9.80
CA SER A 93 -2.21 15.05 -10.88
C SER A 93 -2.86 16.37 -10.40
N CYS A 94 -3.01 17.32 -11.35
CA CYS A 94 -3.83 18.52 -11.16
C CYS A 94 -5.15 18.45 -11.97
N ASP A 95 -5.51 17.30 -12.51
CA ASP A 95 -6.73 17.15 -13.29
C ASP A 95 -7.97 17.17 -12.38
N PRO A 96 -8.96 18.03 -12.64
CA PRO A 96 -10.15 18.17 -11.78
C PRO A 96 -11.00 16.91 -11.69
N ARG A 97 -10.90 15.98 -12.65
CA ARG A 97 -11.58 14.67 -12.59
C ARG A 97 -11.15 13.86 -11.37
N VAL A 98 -9.92 14.06 -10.88
CA VAL A 98 -9.39 13.32 -9.73
C VAL A 98 -10.19 13.63 -8.46
N ASP A 99 -10.55 14.88 -8.24
CA ASP A 99 -11.34 15.28 -7.06
C ASP A 99 -12.73 14.63 -7.08
N GLU A 100 -13.37 14.59 -8.25
CA GLU A 100 -14.66 13.91 -8.42
C GLU A 100 -14.54 12.41 -8.16
N MET A 101 -13.53 11.76 -8.75
CA MET A 101 -13.28 10.32 -8.58
C MET A 101 -12.99 9.97 -7.12
N CYS A 102 -12.20 10.79 -6.44
CA CYS A 102 -11.93 10.64 -5.01
C CYS A 102 -13.21 10.80 -4.18
N GLY A 103 -14.06 11.79 -4.50
CA GLY A 103 -15.35 12.02 -3.83
C GLY A 103 -16.28 10.81 -3.93
N VAL A 104 -16.45 10.26 -5.13
CA VAL A 104 -17.25 9.04 -5.36
C VAL A 104 -16.68 7.84 -4.58
N THR A 105 -15.36 7.69 -4.58
CA THR A 105 -14.71 6.58 -3.86
C THR A 105 -14.83 6.73 -2.35
N LEU A 106 -14.73 7.94 -1.81
CA LEU A 106 -14.97 8.21 -0.39
C LEU A 106 -16.40 7.86 0.01
N GLU A 107 -17.40 8.25 -0.78
CA GLU A 107 -18.79 7.88 -0.53
C GLU A 107 -18.97 6.36 -0.55
N ARG A 108 -18.37 5.68 -1.52
CA ARG A 108 -18.36 4.21 -1.60
C ARG A 108 -17.75 3.57 -0.35
N LEU A 109 -16.56 4.02 0.07
CA LEU A 109 -15.87 3.50 1.24
C LEU A 109 -16.66 3.71 2.54
N SER A 110 -17.38 4.83 2.68
CA SER A 110 -18.23 5.07 3.86
C SER A 110 -19.34 4.03 4.04
N ARG A 111 -19.73 3.36 2.95
CA ARG A 111 -20.74 2.29 2.93
C ARG A 111 -20.11 0.89 2.96
N ALA A 112 -18.85 0.77 2.53
CA ALA A 112 -18.14 -0.50 2.41
C ALA A 112 -17.54 -0.94 3.76
N CYS A 113 -17.55 -2.24 4.03
CA CYS A 113 -16.91 -2.77 5.23
C CYS A 113 -15.38 -2.66 5.22
N ILE A 114 -14.75 -2.52 4.05
CA ILE A 114 -13.31 -2.28 3.94
C ILE A 114 -12.91 -0.91 4.50
N GLY A 115 -13.69 0.13 4.28
CA GLY A 115 -13.48 1.46 4.87
C GLY A 115 -13.72 1.50 6.39
N ARG A 116 -14.38 0.48 6.95
CA ARG A 116 -14.68 0.34 8.38
C ARG A 116 -13.87 -0.77 9.05
N PHE A 117 -12.89 -1.30 8.39
CA PHE A 117 -12.05 -2.42 8.79
C PHE A 117 -12.84 -3.72 9.05
N CYS A 118 -13.01 -4.52 8.00
CA CYS A 118 -13.56 -5.87 8.13
C CYS A 118 -12.42 -6.88 8.32
N GLU A 119 -12.45 -7.63 9.39
CA GLU A 119 -11.43 -8.65 9.71
C GLU A 119 -11.62 -9.96 8.92
N LYS A 120 -12.63 -10.04 8.05
CA LYS A 120 -12.98 -11.27 7.32
C LYS A 120 -12.27 -11.34 5.97
N GLY A 121 -11.77 -12.52 5.66
CA GLY A 121 -11.20 -12.83 4.34
C GLY A 121 -10.09 -11.88 3.91
N GLU A 122 -10.16 -11.38 2.68
CA GLU A 122 -9.18 -10.45 2.12
C GLU A 122 -9.50 -8.97 2.40
N CYS A 123 -10.60 -8.67 3.09
CA CYS A 123 -10.97 -7.28 3.40
C CYS A 123 -9.91 -6.56 4.24
N VAL A 124 -9.17 -7.28 5.09
CA VAL A 124 -8.04 -6.72 5.85
C VAL A 124 -7.00 -6.11 4.90
N GLY A 125 -6.62 -6.82 3.84
CA GLY A 125 -5.67 -6.31 2.83
C GLY A 125 -6.22 -5.10 2.10
N ALA A 126 -7.49 -5.12 1.70
CA ALA A 126 -8.16 -3.99 1.07
C ALA A 126 -8.28 -2.78 2.02
N SER A 127 -8.46 -3.01 3.33
CA SER A 127 -8.48 -1.93 4.34
C SER A 127 -7.13 -1.21 4.45
N ILE A 128 -6.01 -1.87 4.20
CA ILE A 128 -4.70 -1.22 4.17
C ILE A 128 -4.60 -0.26 2.98
N SER A 129 -5.06 -0.68 1.78
CA SER A 129 -5.12 0.20 0.61
C SER A 129 -6.07 1.37 0.84
N ALA A 130 -7.23 1.12 1.50
CA ALA A 130 -8.15 2.18 1.88
C ALA A 130 -7.48 3.19 2.84
N LEU A 131 -6.72 2.71 3.81
CA LEU A 131 -5.99 3.57 4.74
C LEU A 131 -4.96 4.44 4.03
N ARG A 132 -4.20 3.90 3.08
CA ARG A 132 -3.24 4.67 2.28
C ARG A 132 -3.91 5.71 1.39
N PHE A 133 -5.05 5.38 0.80
CA PHE A 133 -5.84 6.34 0.04
C PHE A 133 -6.38 7.45 0.95
N LEU A 134 -6.99 7.09 2.08
CA LEU A 134 -7.51 8.05 3.06
C LEU A 134 -6.41 8.97 3.62
N SER A 135 -5.22 8.44 3.88
CA SER A 135 -4.09 9.23 4.37
C SER A 135 -3.63 10.31 3.38
N ALA A 136 -3.89 10.12 2.09
CA ALA A 136 -3.62 11.14 1.08
C ALA A 136 -4.76 12.16 0.96
N VAL A 137 -6.02 11.70 0.88
CA VAL A 137 -7.19 12.58 0.59
C VAL A 137 -7.81 13.21 1.84
N LYS A 138 -7.67 12.57 3.01
CA LYS A 138 -8.20 13.02 4.30
C LYS A 138 -7.24 12.71 5.46
N PRO A 139 -6.01 13.24 5.45
CA PRO A 139 -4.94 12.81 6.38
C PRO A 139 -5.32 12.94 7.86
N ASP A 140 -6.04 13.99 8.23
CA ASP A 140 -6.36 14.32 9.63
C ASP A 140 -7.80 13.94 10.03
N SER A 141 -8.50 13.15 9.19
CA SER A 141 -9.89 12.78 9.50
C SER A 141 -9.98 11.72 10.58
N GLU A 142 -11.12 11.75 11.31
CA GLU A 142 -11.45 10.72 12.29
C GLU A 142 -11.49 9.32 11.65
N ASP A 143 -12.03 9.19 10.44
CA ASP A 143 -12.09 7.93 9.70
C ASP A 143 -10.70 7.34 9.45
N THR A 144 -9.72 8.18 9.07
CA THR A 144 -8.33 7.75 8.85
C THR A 144 -7.68 7.27 10.14
N ASN A 145 -7.86 8.01 11.23
CA ASN A 145 -7.31 7.66 12.54
C ASN A 145 -7.97 6.41 13.15
N ASP A 146 -9.27 6.25 12.99
CA ASP A 146 -10.01 5.06 13.44
C ASP A 146 -9.56 3.81 12.68
N LEU A 147 -9.46 3.91 11.35
CA LEU A 147 -9.00 2.80 10.51
C LEU A 147 -7.56 2.40 10.84
N ALA A 148 -6.67 3.37 11.07
CA ALA A 148 -5.29 3.13 11.50
C ALA A 148 -5.25 2.41 12.85
N SER A 149 -6.04 2.87 13.84
CA SER A 149 -6.12 2.27 15.17
C SER A 149 -6.61 0.82 15.13
N LYS A 150 -7.63 0.53 14.33
CA LYS A 150 -8.14 -0.83 14.12
C LYS A 150 -7.11 -1.73 13.44
N LEU A 151 -6.38 -1.21 12.45
CA LEU A 151 -5.32 -1.95 11.79
C LEU A 151 -4.18 -2.29 12.76
N ILE A 152 -3.77 -1.35 13.61
CA ILE A 152 -2.76 -1.57 14.65
C ILE A 152 -3.22 -2.63 15.65
N ALA A 153 -4.46 -2.54 16.13
CA ALA A 153 -5.03 -3.52 17.05
C ALA A 153 -5.05 -4.92 16.42
N TYR A 154 -5.48 -5.03 15.17
CA TYR A 154 -5.47 -6.29 14.43
C TYR A 154 -4.04 -6.85 14.26
N TYR A 155 -3.08 -6.02 13.88
CA TYR A 155 -1.69 -6.43 13.76
C TYR A 155 -1.13 -6.99 15.07
N ASN A 156 -1.41 -6.34 16.20
CA ASN A 156 -0.93 -6.75 17.53
C ASN A 156 -1.62 -8.01 18.04
N SER A 157 -2.90 -8.24 17.70
CA SER A 157 -3.63 -9.44 18.07
C SER A 157 -3.22 -10.69 17.27
N HIS A 158 -2.46 -10.52 16.17
CA HIS A 158 -2.00 -11.63 15.34
C HIS A 158 -0.46 -11.70 15.37
N PRO A 159 0.14 -12.23 16.44
CA PRO A 159 1.59 -12.23 16.64
C PRO A 159 2.33 -12.97 15.54
N GLN A 160 3.56 -12.51 15.30
CA GLN A 160 4.46 -13.07 14.30
C GLN A 160 4.92 -14.47 14.70
N GLY A 161 5.01 -15.37 13.74
CA GLY A 161 5.63 -16.67 13.93
C GLY A 161 4.68 -17.83 14.20
N MET A 162 3.40 -17.61 14.37
CA MET A 162 2.45 -18.70 14.32
C MET A 162 2.29 -19.18 12.88
N ALA A 163 2.32 -20.50 12.67
CA ALA A 163 2.13 -21.19 11.39
C ALA A 163 0.74 -20.97 10.74
N GLY A 164 -0.05 -20.10 11.30
CA GLY A 164 -1.27 -19.52 10.76
C GLY A 164 -1.06 -18.07 10.39
N TYR A 165 -0.12 -17.79 9.48
CA TYR A 165 -0.11 -16.52 8.78
C TYR A 165 -1.58 -16.17 8.49
N SER A 166 -2.08 -15.08 9.03
CA SER A 166 -3.24 -14.48 8.41
C SER A 166 -2.79 -14.17 6.98
N ARG A 167 -3.05 -15.11 6.07
CA ARG A 167 -2.68 -15.04 4.65
C ARG A 167 -3.20 -13.75 4.00
N ASN A 168 -3.97 -13.00 4.76
CA ASN A 168 -4.73 -11.83 4.37
C ASN A 168 -4.10 -10.51 4.87
N LEU A 169 -3.11 -10.54 5.77
CA LEU A 169 -2.44 -9.34 6.25
C LEU A 169 -1.02 -9.26 5.67
N PRO A 170 -0.79 -8.45 4.65
CA PRO A 170 0.55 -8.18 4.14
C PRO A 170 1.28 -7.25 5.14
N ARG A 171 1.97 -7.85 6.11
CA ARG A 171 2.54 -7.16 7.30
C ARG A 171 3.40 -5.96 6.97
N PHE A 172 4.26 -6.08 5.97
CA PHE A 172 5.13 -4.96 5.57
C PHE A 172 4.34 -3.83 4.94
N TYR A 173 3.21 -4.15 4.31
CA TYR A 173 2.31 -3.14 3.79
C TYR A 173 1.62 -2.34 4.91
N VAL A 174 1.45 -2.93 6.09
CA VAL A 174 1.02 -2.20 7.29
C VAL A 174 2.04 -1.13 7.67
N PHE A 175 3.35 -1.46 7.67
CA PHE A 175 4.40 -0.47 7.92
C PHE A 175 4.39 0.64 6.89
N LEU A 176 4.21 0.31 5.61
CA LEU A 176 4.09 1.31 4.55
C LEU A 176 2.90 2.25 4.79
N ALA A 177 1.71 1.68 5.05
CA ALA A 177 0.50 2.47 5.28
C ALA A 177 0.62 3.37 6.52
N LEU A 178 1.15 2.84 7.64
CA LEU A 178 1.33 3.63 8.86
C LEU A 178 2.44 4.67 8.74
N SER A 179 3.43 4.48 7.86
CA SER A 179 4.45 5.51 7.59
C SER A 179 3.92 6.69 6.76
N ASP A 180 2.78 6.52 6.08
CA ASP A 180 2.10 7.58 5.35
C ASP A 180 1.24 8.49 6.26
N ILE A 181 1.03 8.11 7.53
CA ILE A 181 0.10 8.78 8.47
C ILE A 181 0.87 9.57 9.52
N GLN A 182 0.34 10.74 9.88
CA GLN A 182 0.93 11.62 10.88
C GLN A 182 0.33 11.44 12.30
N SER A 183 -0.58 10.47 12.51
CA SER A 183 -1.24 10.28 13.81
C SER A 183 -0.28 9.79 14.90
N ASP A 184 -0.55 10.17 16.14
CA ASP A 184 0.27 9.75 17.29
C ASP A 184 0.25 8.22 17.48
N ASN A 185 -0.88 7.57 17.19
CA ASN A 185 -0.99 6.11 17.26
C ASN A 185 -0.08 5.41 16.22
N ALA A 186 0.02 5.95 14.99
CA ALA A 186 0.92 5.40 13.97
C ALA A 186 2.39 5.61 14.38
N LYS A 187 2.73 6.80 14.89
CA LYS A 187 4.08 7.10 15.39
C LYS A 187 4.46 6.18 16.56
N ALA A 188 3.57 6.01 17.53
CA ALA A 188 3.77 5.13 18.68
C ALA A 188 3.98 3.67 18.25
N PHE A 189 3.17 3.18 17.29
CA PHE A 189 3.34 1.84 16.72
C PHE A 189 4.71 1.67 16.06
N LEU A 190 5.13 2.61 15.23
CA LEU A 190 6.43 2.54 14.56
C LEU A 190 7.57 2.59 15.57
N ALA A 191 7.47 3.44 16.60
CA ALA A 191 8.45 3.51 17.69
C ALA A 191 8.55 2.19 18.46
N GLU A 192 7.43 1.56 18.80
CA GLU A 192 7.39 0.23 19.44
C GLU A 192 8.09 -0.85 18.59
N LYS A 193 7.99 -0.77 17.27
CA LYS A 193 8.56 -1.76 16.34
C LYS A 193 10.00 -1.42 15.89
N THR A 194 10.65 -0.44 16.49
CA THR A 194 12.00 0.00 16.12
C THR A 194 13.00 -1.14 16.09
N ASP A 195 13.10 -1.96 17.14
CA ASP A 195 14.07 -3.06 17.22
C ASP A 195 13.78 -4.16 16.17
N PHE A 196 12.50 -4.41 15.88
CA PHE A 196 12.13 -5.30 14.81
C PHE A 196 12.62 -4.78 13.45
N MET A 197 12.35 -3.51 13.14
CA MET A 197 12.79 -2.89 11.88
C MET A 197 14.30 -2.90 11.74
N LYS A 198 15.03 -2.51 12.80
CA LYS A 198 16.50 -2.55 12.84
C LYS A 198 17.05 -3.95 12.58
N THR A 199 16.49 -4.95 13.27
CA THR A 199 16.90 -6.33 13.11
C THR A 199 16.69 -6.81 11.66
N MET A 200 15.54 -6.50 11.06
CA MET A 200 15.26 -6.89 9.68
C MET A 200 16.17 -6.19 8.67
N LEU A 201 16.45 -4.91 8.85
CA LEU A 201 17.32 -4.13 7.97
C LEU A 201 18.77 -4.62 8.04
N THR A 202 19.29 -4.92 9.24
CA THR A 202 20.67 -5.36 9.46
C THR A 202 20.90 -6.82 9.03
N ARG A 203 19.96 -7.71 9.39
CA ARG A 203 20.04 -9.13 8.99
C ARG A 203 19.76 -9.31 7.50
N GLY A 204 18.92 -8.45 6.96
CA GLY A 204 18.49 -8.49 5.57
C GLY A 204 17.62 -9.69 5.23
N CYS A 205 17.36 -9.82 3.94
CA CYS A 205 16.66 -10.97 3.37
C CYS A 205 17.56 -11.69 2.36
N LEU A 206 17.42 -13.02 2.31
CA LEU A 206 18.06 -13.81 1.26
C LEU A 206 17.44 -13.45 -0.08
N THR A 207 18.30 -13.30 -1.09
CA THR A 207 17.89 -13.17 -2.47
C THR A 207 17.55 -14.55 -3.03
N GLY A 208 16.49 -14.62 -3.79
CA GLY A 208 15.96 -15.83 -4.41
C GLY A 208 15.76 -15.64 -5.92
N PRO A 209 14.90 -16.41 -6.57
CA PRO A 209 14.55 -16.19 -7.98
C PRO A 209 14.12 -14.74 -8.24
N ALA A 210 14.47 -14.17 -9.38
CA ALA A 210 14.40 -12.74 -9.71
C ALA A 210 13.11 -12.00 -9.26
N VAL A 211 11.94 -12.64 -9.35
CA VAL A 211 10.66 -12.06 -8.90
C VAL A 211 10.62 -11.92 -7.38
N GLN A 212 11.11 -12.90 -6.64
CA GLN A 212 11.14 -12.87 -5.18
C GLN A 212 12.15 -11.84 -4.66
N ASP A 213 13.26 -11.63 -5.38
CA ASP A 213 14.24 -10.62 -5.04
C ASP A 213 13.66 -9.21 -5.08
N THR A 214 12.86 -8.90 -6.09
CA THR A 214 12.20 -7.58 -6.19
C THR A 214 11.34 -7.30 -4.95
N TYR A 215 10.53 -8.24 -4.51
CA TYR A 215 9.68 -8.06 -3.33
C TYR A 215 10.51 -7.99 -2.03
N ASN A 216 11.53 -8.82 -1.89
CA ASN A 216 12.39 -8.82 -0.71
C ASN A 216 13.16 -7.50 -0.58
N VAL A 217 13.70 -6.97 -1.68
CA VAL A 217 14.37 -5.67 -1.71
C VAL A 217 13.39 -4.54 -1.35
N ARG A 218 12.19 -4.56 -1.92
CA ARG A 218 11.13 -3.59 -1.63
C ARG A 218 10.74 -3.58 -0.13
N LEU A 219 10.68 -4.76 0.50
CA LEU A 219 10.41 -4.87 1.93
C LEU A 219 11.43 -4.10 2.78
N LEU A 220 12.72 -4.17 2.43
CA LEU A 220 13.76 -3.43 3.14
C LEU A 220 13.58 -1.91 2.97
N TYR A 221 13.26 -1.45 1.75
CA TYR A 221 12.95 -0.04 1.54
C TYR A 221 11.74 0.44 2.33
N ILE A 222 10.68 -0.37 2.43
CA ILE A 222 9.51 -0.07 3.27
C ILE A 222 9.92 0.07 4.73
N LEU A 223 10.67 -0.88 5.28
CA LEU A 223 11.11 -0.83 6.67
C LEU A 223 12.08 0.32 6.93
N ARG A 224 12.98 0.64 5.99
CA ARG A 224 13.84 1.81 6.05
C ARG A 224 13.03 3.10 6.13
N ASN A 225 12.03 3.23 5.26
CA ASN A 225 11.15 4.41 5.23
C ASN A 225 10.33 4.52 6.51
N ALA A 226 9.80 3.41 7.02
CA ALA A 226 9.06 3.37 8.27
C ALA A 226 9.95 3.73 9.47
N LEU A 227 11.16 3.17 9.56
CA LEU A 227 12.11 3.49 10.61
C LEU A 227 12.52 4.97 10.58
N SER A 228 12.66 5.56 9.39
CA SER A 228 13.01 7.00 9.27
C SER A 228 11.93 7.95 9.80
N LYS A 229 10.72 7.46 10.11
CA LYS A 229 9.64 8.22 10.75
C LYS A 229 9.71 8.19 12.29
N VAL A 230 10.57 7.36 12.83
CA VAL A 230 10.81 7.28 14.29
C VAL A 230 11.82 8.33 14.70
N ASP A 231 11.58 9.00 15.83
CA ASP A 231 12.48 10.03 16.36
C ASP A 231 13.89 9.47 16.54
N GLY A 232 14.87 10.25 16.10
CA GLY A 232 16.29 9.88 16.13
C GLY A 232 16.75 9.01 14.96
N TYR A 233 15.86 8.55 14.06
CA TYR A 233 16.20 7.68 12.94
C TYR A 233 15.97 8.30 11.55
N ALA A 234 15.70 9.60 11.46
CA ALA A 234 15.45 10.27 10.17
C ALA A 234 16.56 10.04 9.14
N TYR A 235 17.83 9.97 9.61
CA TYR A 235 19.01 9.75 8.77
C TYR A 235 18.98 8.41 8.01
N VAL A 236 18.25 7.41 8.49
CA VAL A 236 18.18 6.08 7.87
C VAL A 236 17.53 6.16 6.47
N ARG A 237 16.74 7.18 6.19
CA ARG A 237 16.09 7.41 4.90
C ARG A 237 17.08 7.42 3.73
N GLU A 238 18.25 8.00 3.95
CA GLU A 238 19.28 8.17 2.92
C GLU A 238 20.24 6.97 2.82
N ASN A 239 20.13 6.02 3.74
CA ASN A 239 21.04 4.88 3.75
C ASN A 239 20.73 3.92 2.60
N PRO A 240 21.74 3.45 1.87
CA PRO A 240 21.52 2.55 0.75
C PRO A 240 21.09 1.16 1.21
N VAL A 241 20.22 0.56 0.40
CA VAL A 241 19.95 -0.88 0.44
C VAL A 241 20.89 -1.53 -0.58
N TYR A 242 21.66 -2.52 -0.16
CA TYR A 242 22.72 -3.11 -0.99
C TYR A 242 22.83 -4.62 -0.79
N PHE A 243 23.48 -5.29 -1.75
CA PHE A 243 23.73 -6.72 -1.69
C PHE A 243 25.08 -6.99 -1.03
N ARG A 244 25.08 -7.88 -0.04
CA ARG A 244 26.29 -8.37 0.61
C ARG A 244 26.85 -9.58 -0.15
N GLY A 245 28.14 -9.87 0.07
CA GLY A 245 28.82 -11.01 -0.55
C GLY A 245 28.27 -12.39 -0.15
N ASP A 246 27.44 -12.45 0.92
CA ASP A 246 26.75 -13.67 1.37
C ASP A 246 25.38 -13.88 0.67
N GLY A 247 25.05 -13.08 -0.36
CA GLY A 247 23.82 -13.13 -1.10
C GLY A 247 22.62 -12.49 -0.40
N ARG A 248 22.83 -11.76 0.70
CA ARG A 248 21.76 -11.04 1.39
C ARG A 248 21.69 -9.59 0.92
N CYS A 249 20.47 -9.09 0.81
CA CYS A 249 20.19 -7.68 0.67
C CYS A 249 19.97 -7.07 2.07
N VAL A 250 20.66 -5.99 2.39
CA VAL A 250 20.67 -5.34 3.72
C VAL A 250 20.62 -3.84 3.59
N CYS A 251 20.31 -3.14 4.69
CA CYS A 251 20.43 -1.70 4.83
C CYS A 251 21.29 -1.37 6.04
N ASN A 252 22.23 -0.43 5.91
CA ASN A 252 22.97 0.12 7.05
C ASN A 252 22.05 1.01 7.88
N ILE A 253 22.14 0.90 9.20
CA ILE A 253 21.39 1.71 10.15
C ILE A 253 22.28 2.17 11.29
#